data_c67cee3c0910bcb194bd5478f2c20b29
#
_entry.id   c67cee3c0910bcb194bd5478f2c20b29
#
_cell.length_a   1.000
_cell.length_b   1.000
_cell.length_c   1.000
_cell.angle_alpha   90.00
_cell.angle_beta   90.00
_cell.angle_gamma   90.00
#
_symmetry.space_group_name_H-M   'P 1'
#
loop_
_entity.id
_entity.type
_entity.pdbx_description
1 polymer ?
#
loop_
_entity_poly.entity_id
_entity_poly.type
_entity_poly.pdbx_seq_one_letter_code
_entity_poly.pdbx_strand_id
1 'polypeptide(L)'
;MIILGIDPGTARTGFGIIKKTKDKNKLKTIDYGCITTDSTLSDGKRLKIINDELNKLIKKYQPDILTVENVYFFKNLKTAMPVSQAKGVILLTAAKKKIPVYEFTPLQVKMTIVGYGRADKKQIQKIVKVLLNLKEVPRPDDAADALAIAICCAYSLEGT
;
A
#
# COMPACT_ATOMS: atom_id res chain seq x y z
N MET A 1 -1.53 -16.93 -0.59
CA MET A 1 -2.11 -15.71 -1.19
C MET A 1 -1.11 -14.57 -1.05
N ILE A 2 -0.81 -13.88 -2.13
CA ILE A 2 0.12 -12.74 -2.19
C ILE A 2 -0.70 -11.45 -2.28
N ILE A 3 -0.43 -10.49 -1.40
CA ILE A 3 -1.13 -9.21 -1.32
C ILE A 3 -0.13 -8.09 -1.58
N LEU A 4 -0.46 -7.22 -2.53
CA LEU A 4 0.29 -6.00 -2.85
C LEU A 4 -0.45 -4.81 -2.25
N GLY A 5 0.09 -4.22 -1.19
CA GLY A 5 -0.39 -2.97 -0.62
C GLY A 5 0.27 -1.77 -1.28
N ILE A 6 -0.52 -0.74 -1.53
CA ILE A 6 -0.05 0.50 -2.16
C ILE A 6 -0.51 1.71 -1.33
N ASP A 7 0.44 2.59 -1.02
CA ASP A 7 0.18 3.93 -0.49
C ASP A 7 0.37 4.95 -1.63
N PRO A 8 -0.73 5.52 -2.19
CA PRO A 8 -0.65 6.33 -3.41
C PRO A 8 -0.04 7.70 -3.16
N GLY A 9 0.90 8.08 -4.00
CA GLY A 9 1.44 9.42 -4.05
C GLY A 9 2.19 9.68 -5.36
N THR A 10 2.16 10.91 -5.89
CA THR A 10 2.82 11.21 -7.15
C THR A 10 4.33 11.29 -7.00
N ALA A 11 4.83 11.94 -5.93
CA ALA A 11 6.26 12.05 -5.66
C ALA A 11 6.83 10.71 -5.17
N ARG A 12 6.06 10.02 -4.35
CA ARG A 12 6.38 8.71 -3.80
C ARG A 12 5.11 7.87 -3.76
N THR A 13 5.19 6.67 -4.30
CA THR A 13 4.16 5.64 -4.15
C THR A 13 4.78 4.49 -3.35
N GLY A 14 4.34 4.32 -2.11
CA GLY A 14 4.77 3.20 -1.28
C GLY A 14 4.22 1.88 -1.79
N PHE A 15 5.01 0.81 -1.73
CA PHE A 15 4.52 -0.54 -1.96
C PHE A 15 4.98 -1.50 -0.87
N GLY A 16 4.13 -2.46 -0.54
CA GLY A 16 4.44 -3.53 0.38
C GLY A 16 3.83 -4.85 -0.08
N ILE A 17 4.64 -5.89 -0.18
CA ILE A 17 4.23 -7.20 -0.68
C ILE A 17 4.36 -8.22 0.44
N ILE A 18 3.25 -8.83 0.81
CA ILE A 18 3.19 -9.84 1.85
C ILE A 18 2.56 -11.13 1.31
N LYS A 19 2.93 -12.24 1.93
CA LYS A 19 2.31 -13.55 1.69
C LYS A 19 1.55 -13.97 2.94
N LYS A 20 0.23 -14.19 2.79
CA LYS A 20 -0.59 -14.86 3.79
C LYS A 20 -0.38 -16.37 3.64
N THR A 21 0.16 -17.01 4.67
CA THR A 21 0.43 -18.46 4.68
C THR A 21 -0.82 -19.23 5.07
N LYS A 22 -0.78 -20.57 4.93
CA LYS A 22 -1.88 -21.45 5.38
C LYS A 22 -1.96 -21.54 6.91
N ASP A 23 -0.85 -21.32 7.60
CA ASP A 23 -0.85 -21.20 9.06
C ASP A 23 -1.59 -19.92 9.44
N LYS A 24 -2.71 -20.07 10.15
CA LYS A 24 -3.50 -18.95 10.65
C LYS A 24 -2.58 -17.95 11.34
N ASN A 25 -2.65 -16.69 10.94
CA ASN A 25 -1.93 -15.55 11.51
C ASN A 25 -0.44 -15.39 11.17
N LYS A 26 0.14 -16.17 10.24
CA LYS A 26 1.50 -15.92 9.79
C LYS A 26 1.52 -15.15 8.47
N LEU A 27 1.93 -13.89 8.57
CA LEU A 27 2.24 -13.05 7.42
C LEU A 27 3.74 -13.08 7.17
N LYS A 28 4.15 -13.22 5.93
CA LYS A 28 5.57 -13.16 5.53
C LYS A 28 5.76 -11.99 4.57
N THR A 29 6.69 -11.11 4.90
CA THR A 29 7.12 -10.06 3.98
C THR A 29 7.90 -10.67 2.82
N ILE A 30 7.54 -10.27 1.60
CA ILE A 30 8.26 -10.64 0.37
C ILE A 30 9.18 -9.51 -0.05
N ASP A 31 8.62 -8.29 -0.17
CA ASP A 31 9.35 -7.09 -0.57
C ASP A 31 8.58 -5.83 -0.15
N TYR A 32 9.28 -4.71 -0.07
CA TYR A 32 8.67 -3.40 0.16
C TYR A 32 9.61 -2.30 -0.29
N GLY A 33 9.06 -1.14 -0.59
CA GLY A 33 9.84 0.01 -1.03
C GLY A 33 8.98 1.15 -1.51
N CYS A 34 9.54 1.98 -2.37
CA CYS A 34 8.90 3.17 -2.86
C CYS A 34 9.23 3.40 -4.33
N ILE A 35 8.20 3.66 -5.13
CA ILE A 35 8.34 4.19 -6.49
C ILE A 35 8.49 5.70 -6.35
N THR A 36 9.58 6.26 -6.83
CA THR A 36 9.86 7.71 -6.76
C THR A 36 9.82 8.32 -8.14
N THR A 37 9.31 9.55 -8.23
CA THR A 37 9.29 10.33 -9.47
C THR A 37 9.93 11.69 -9.25
N ASP A 38 10.66 12.19 -10.24
CA ASP A 38 11.28 13.50 -10.18
C ASP A 38 10.23 14.61 -10.33
N SER A 39 10.29 15.63 -9.45
CA SER A 39 9.38 16.78 -9.45
C SER A 39 9.54 17.69 -10.67
N THR A 40 10.66 17.60 -11.39
CA THR A 40 10.90 18.36 -12.63
C THR A 40 10.16 17.80 -13.84
N LEU A 41 9.65 16.55 -13.74
CA LEU A 41 8.89 15.93 -14.81
C LEU A 41 7.44 16.41 -14.81
N SER A 42 6.82 16.44 -16.00
CA SER A 42 5.39 16.68 -16.12
C SER A 42 4.57 15.58 -15.43
N ASP A 43 3.36 15.91 -15.00
CA ASP A 43 2.47 14.98 -14.29
C ASP A 43 2.24 13.70 -15.10
N GLY A 44 2.00 13.80 -16.40
CA GLY A 44 1.82 12.63 -17.26
C GLY A 44 3.05 11.70 -17.29
N LYS A 45 4.28 12.26 -17.31
CA LYS A 45 5.51 11.47 -17.23
C LYS A 45 5.64 10.77 -15.88
N ARG A 46 5.33 11.46 -14.80
CA ARG A 46 5.34 10.91 -13.45
C ARG A 46 4.34 9.76 -13.30
N LEU A 47 3.11 9.95 -13.78
CA LEU A 47 2.08 8.91 -13.77
C LEU A 47 2.48 7.70 -14.64
N LYS A 48 3.14 7.94 -15.79
CA LYS A 48 3.69 6.85 -16.62
C LYS A 48 4.73 6.04 -15.85
N ILE A 49 5.65 6.67 -15.13
CA ILE A 49 6.64 5.97 -14.29
C ILE A 49 5.94 5.09 -13.25
N ILE A 50 4.95 5.62 -12.54
CA ILE A 50 4.18 4.84 -11.55
C ILE A 50 3.54 3.61 -12.21
N ASN A 51 2.90 3.78 -13.37
CA ASN A 51 2.31 2.66 -14.12
C ASN A 51 3.36 1.62 -14.53
N ASP A 52 4.49 2.04 -15.07
CA ASP A 52 5.53 1.14 -15.57
C ASP A 52 6.16 0.34 -14.42
N GLU A 53 6.49 0.99 -13.30
CA GLU A 53 7.06 0.33 -12.11
C GLU A 53 6.04 -0.60 -11.45
N LEU A 54 4.77 -0.19 -11.35
CA LEU A 54 3.71 -1.06 -10.84
C LEU A 54 3.53 -2.32 -11.71
N ASN A 55 3.58 -2.17 -13.05
CA ASN A 55 3.54 -3.31 -13.96
C ASN A 55 4.73 -4.27 -13.75
N LYS A 56 5.93 -3.76 -13.46
CA LYS A 56 7.10 -4.58 -13.13
C LYS A 56 6.89 -5.36 -11.83
N LEU A 57 6.38 -4.69 -10.78
CA LEU A 57 6.05 -5.35 -9.51
C LEU A 57 5.01 -6.45 -9.70
N ILE A 58 3.93 -6.17 -10.41
CA ILE A 58 2.87 -7.15 -10.70
C ILE A 58 3.42 -8.34 -11.47
N LYS A 59 4.24 -8.10 -12.52
CA LYS A 59 4.85 -9.17 -13.31
C LYS A 59 5.79 -10.04 -12.48
N LYS A 60 6.57 -9.41 -11.58
CA LYS A 60 7.57 -10.11 -10.75
C LYS A 60 6.93 -10.95 -9.66
N TYR A 61 5.93 -10.39 -8.95
CA TYR A 61 5.40 -11.01 -7.74
C TYR A 61 4.06 -11.70 -7.93
N GLN A 62 3.34 -11.43 -9.03
CA GLN A 62 2.05 -12.01 -9.38
C GLN A 62 1.06 -11.98 -8.19
N PRO A 63 0.73 -10.77 -7.67
CA PRO A 63 -0.16 -10.66 -6.53
C PRO A 63 -1.57 -11.15 -6.87
N ASP A 64 -2.17 -11.89 -5.94
CA ASP A 64 -3.56 -12.32 -6.04
C ASP A 64 -4.53 -11.16 -5.80
N ILE A 65 -4.10 -10.18 -5.00
CA ILE A 65 -4.89 -9.03 -4.56
C ILE A 65 -4.01 -7.78 -4.55
N LEU A 66 -4.55 -6.66 -5.00
CA LEU A 66 -4.02 -5.33 -4.77
C LEU A 66 -4.89 -4.62 -3.73
N THR A 67 -4.27 -3.92 -2.79
CA THR A 67 -4.99 -3.11 -1.81
C THR A 67 -4.40 -1.71 -1.75
N VAL A 68 -5.26 -0.71 -1.62
CA VAL A 68 -4.87 0.70 -1.68
C VAL A 68 -5.59 1.50 -0.60
N GLU A 69 -4.92 2.53 -0.08
CA GLU A 69 -5.56 3.44 0.86
C GLU A 69 -6.65 4.27 0.18
N ASN A 70 -7.81 4.34 0.82
CA ASN A 70 -8.89 5.23 0.40
C ASN A 70 -8.77 6.55 1.15
N VAL A 71 -8.17 7.54 0.50
CA VAL A 71 -7.92 8.85 1.10
C VAL A 71 -9.16 9.74 0.96
N TYR A 72 -9.71 10.17 2.08
CA TYR A 72 -10.75 11.20 2.12
C TYR A 72 -10.10 12.60 2.11
N PHE A 73 -10.46 13.40 1.12
CA PHE A 73 -9.82 14.67 0.75
C PHE A 73 -10.09 15.86 1.68
N PHE A 74 -10.54 15.66 2.92
CA PHE A 74 -11.02 16.76 3.76
C PHE A 74 -9.97 17.72 4.30
N LYS A 75 -8.67 17.43 4.18
CA LYS A 75 -7.65 18.26 4.87
C LYS A 75 -6.65 19.01 3.99
N ASN A 76 -6.42 18.65 2.74
CA ASN A 76 -5.44 19.35 1.91
C ASN A 76 -5.70 19.20 0.41
N LEU A 77 -6.41 20.16 -0.17
CA LEU A 77 -6.77 20.18 -1.61
C LEU A 77 -5.55 20.18 -2.54
N LYS A 78 -4.42 20.78 -2.12
CA LYS A 78 -3.21 20.85 -2.97
C LYS A 78 -2.58 19.47 -3.22
N THR A 79 -2.64 18.58 -2.26
CA THR A 79 -2.10 17.21 -2.40
C THR A 79 -3.15 16.20 -2.87
N ALA A 80 -4.43 16.54 -2.75
CA ALA A 80 -5.53 15.65 -3.10
C ALA A 80 -5.54 15.28 -4.59
N MET A 81 -5.38 16.25 -5.48
CA MET A 81 -5.39 16.01 -6.93
C MET A 81 -4.27 15.08 -7.39
N PRO A 82 -2.99 15.34 -7.07
CA PRO A 82 -1.89 14.44 -7.43
C PRO A 82 -2.05 13.02 -6.88
N VAL A 83 -2.51 12.87 -5.63
CA VAL A 83 -2.77 11.56 -5.02
C VAL A 83 -3.90 10.82 -5.74
N SER A 84 -4.99 11.52 -6.09
CA SER A 84 -6.10 10.94 -6.87
C SER A 84 -5.66 10.49 -8.25
N GLN A 85 -4.83 11.26 -8.94
CA GLN A 85 -4.27 10.87 -10.24
C GLN A 85 -3.42 9.60 -10.14
N ALA A 86 -2.52 9.53 -9.15
CA ALA A 86 -1.72 8.34 -8.89
C ALA A 86 -2.62 7.12 -8.56
N LYS A 87 -3.63 7.31 -7.71
CA LYS A 87 -4.61 6.26 -7.38
C LYS A 87 -5.35 5.78 -8.63
N GLY A 88 -5.80 6.69 -9.49
CA GLY A 88 -6.46 6.35 -10.76
C GLY A 88 -5.59 5.46 -11.65
N VAL A 89 -4.29 5.77 -11.76
CA VAL A 89 -3.34 4.92 -12.50
C VAL A 89 -3.18 3.55 -11.87
N ILE A 90 -3.09 3.46 -10.54
CA ILE A 90 -2.99 2.20 -9.80
C ILE A 90 -4.22 1.32 -10.06
N LEU A 91 -5.43 1.88 -9.92
CA LEU A 91 -6.69 1.18 -10.15
C LEU A 91 -6.81 0.69 -11.61
N LEU A 92 -6.47 1.56 -12.58
CA LEU A 92 -6.48 1.19 -13.99
C LEU A 92 -5.50 0.06 -14.30
N THR A 93 -4.30 0.10 -13.70
CA THR A 93 -3.28 -0.94 -13.89
C THR A 93 -3.76 -2.29 -13.35
N ALA A 94 -4.34 -2.30 -12.14
CA ALA A 94 -4.92 -3.49 -11.55
C ALA A 94 -6.07 -4.06 -12.40
N ALA A 95 -6.98 -3.21 -12.87
CA ALA A 95 -8.10 -3.60 -13.71
C ALA A 95 -7.63 -4.24 -15.03
N LYS A 96 -6.64 -3.65 -15.71
CA LYS A 96 -6.04 -4.23 -16.93
C LYS A 96 -5.41 -5.60 -16.68
N LYS A 97 -4.91 -5.86 -15.49
CA LYS A 97 -4.32 -7.14 -15.08
C LYS A 97 -5.33 -8.10 -14.46
N LYS A 98 -6.61 -7.70 -14.36
CA LYS A 98 -7.69 -8.46 -13.73
C LYS A 98 -7.39 -8.84 -12.28
N ILE A 99 -6.66 -7.99 -11.56
CA ILE A 99 -6.34 -8.17 -10.14
C ILE A 99 -7.45 -7.49 -9.33
N PRO A 100 -8.13 -8.20 -8.42
CA PRO A 100 -9.12 -7.60 -7.53
C PRO A 100 -8.48 -6.54 -6.62
N VAL A 101 -9.17 -5.42 -6.42
CA VAL A 101 -8.71 -4.31 -5.59
C VAL A 101 -9.58 -4.16 -4.37
N TYR A 102 -8.95 -4.06 -3.19
CA TYR A 102 -9.60 -3.71 -1.93
C TYR A 102 -9.12 -2.34 -1.46
N GLU A 103 -10.05 -1.54 -0.95
CA GLU A 103 -9.75 -0.21 -0.46
C GLU A 103 -10.02 -0.13 1.06
N PHE A 104 -9.09 0.48 1.79
CA PHE A 104 -9.22 0.69 3.23
C PHE A 104 -8.98 2.14 3.59
N THR A 105 -9.80 2.67 4.48
CA THR A 105 -9.60 4.01 5.03
C THR A 105 -8.46 4.03 6.04
N PRO A 106 -7.82 5.19 6.28
CA PRO A 106 -6.81 5.32 7.33
C PRO A 106 -7.31 4.84 8.71
N LEU A 107 -8.59 5.07 9.00
CA LEU A 107 -9.20 4.61 10.26
C LEU A 107 -9.28 3.09 10.33
N GLN A 108 -9.71 2.43 9.25
CA GLN A 108 -9.77 0.97 9.18
C GLN A 108 -8.39 0.35 9.35
N VAL A 109 -7.36 0.91 8.69
CA VAL A 109 -5.97 0.45 8.84
C VAL A 109 -5.53 0.57 10.30
N LYS A 110 -5.74 1.72 10.94
CA LYS A 110 -5.38 1.92 12.35
C LYS A 110 -6.10 0.95 13.28
N MET A 111 -7.41 0.80 13.12
CA MET A 111 -8.21 -0.11 13.94
C MET A 111 -7.75 -1.57 13.79
N THR A 112 -7.45 -1.99 12.57
CA THR A 112 -6.99 -3.36 12.32
C THR A 112 -5.60 -3.63 12.88
N ILE A 113 -4.65 -2.68 12.70
CA ILE A 113 -3.24 -2.87 13.08
C ILE A 113 -3.05 -2.71 14.60
N VAL A 114 -3.68 -1.71 15.20
CA VAL A 114 -3.41 -1.30 16.59
C VAL A 114 -4.62 -1.48 17.50
N GLY A 115 -5.81 -1.69 16.94
CA GLY A 115 -7.07 -1.74 17.69
C GLY A 115 -7.56 -0.35 18.16
N TYR A 116 -6.94 0.73 17.69
CA TYR A 116 -7.16 2.07 18.21
C TYR A 116 -7.02 3.14 17.11
N GLY A 117 -8.12 3.86 16.84
CA GLY A 117 -8.21 4.79 15.70
C GLY A 117 -7.35 6.07 15.81
N ARG A 118 -6.91 6.46 17.03
CA ARG A 118 -6.04 7.63 17.26
C ARG A 118 -4.55 7.29 17.31
N ALA A 119 -4.18 6.07 16.94
CA ALA A 119 -2.78 5.66 16.89
C ALA A 119 -1.96 6.62 16.02
N ASP A 120 -0.76 6.97 16.49
CA ASP A 120 0.19 7.76 15.71
C ASP A 120 0.95 6.89 14.70
N LYS A 121 1.63 7.55 13.78
CA LYS A 121 2.38 6.87 12.71
C LYS A 121 3.49 5.95 13.26
N LYS A 122 4.18 6.37 14.32
CA LYS A 122 5.26 5.59 14.92
C LYS A 122 4.74 4.31 15.58
N GLN A 123 3.55 4.37 16.19
CA GLN A 123 2.90 3.20 16.77
C GLN A 123 2.55 2.19 15.69
N ILE A 124 1.95 2.63 14.58
CA ILE A 124 1.64 1.74 13.44
C ILE A 124 2.90 1.10 12.91
N GLN A 125 3.95 1.86 12.64
CA GLN A 125 5.22 1.35 12.11
C GLN A 125 5.87 0.31 13.04
N LYS A 126 5.82 0.50 14.36
CA LYS A 126 6.32 -0.47 15.34
C LYS A 126 5.52 -1.78 15.30
N ILE A 127 4.19 -1.69 15.21
CA ILE A 127 3.33 -2.88 15.13
C ILE A 127 3.53 -3.61 13.80
N VAL A 128 3.63 -2.88 12.67
CA VAL A 128 3.98 -3.48 11.37
C VAL A 128 5.27 -4.28 11.45
N LYS A 129 6.32 -3.72 12.08
CA LYS A 129 7.58 -4.43 12.33
C LYS A 129 7.36 -5.75 13.07
N VAL A 130 6.56 -5.73 14.15
CA VAL A 130 6.28 -6.92 14.99
C VAL A 130 5.47 -7.96 14.21
N LEU A 131 4.37 -7.55 13.56
CA LEU A 131 3.47 -8.44 12.83
C LEU A 131 4.17 -9.15 11.66
N LEU A 132 5.13 -8.49 11.04
CA LEU A 132 5.90 -9.04 9.92
C LEU A 132 7.26 -9.62 10.34
N ASN A 133 7.56 -9.64 11.65
CA ASN A 133 8.83 -10.11 12.21
C ASN A 133 10.06 -9.51 11.51
N LEU A 134 10.03 -8.20 11.27
CA LEU A 134 11.13 -7.48 10.64
C LEU A 134 12.22 -7.13 11.67
N LYS A 135 13.47 -7.07 11.24
CA LYS A 135 14.61 -6.67 12.09
C LYS A 135 14.51 -5.21 12.52
N GLU A 136 14.06 -4.35 11.58
CA GLU A 136 13.96 -2.91 11.76
C GLU A 136 12.58 -2.40 11.29
N VAL A 137 12.24 -1.17 11.70
CA VAL A 137 11.06 -0.47 11.19
C VAL A 137 11.22 -0.24 9.68
N PRO A 138 10.22 -0.62 8.85
CA PRO A 138 10.34 -0.45 7.40
C PRO A 138 10.57 1.02 7.01
N ARG A 139 11.48 1.21 6.05
CA ARG A 139 11.79 2.52 5.47
C ARG A 139 11.73 2.43 3.94
N PRO A 140 11.36 3.51 3.23
CA PRO A 140 10.83 4.78 3.76
C PRO A 140 9.44 4.62 4.39
N ASP A 141 8.93 5.70 5.00
CA ASP A 141 7.62 5.69 5.69
C ASP A 141 6.47 5.24 4.80
N ASP A 142 6.47 5.65 3.53
CA ASP A 142 5.44 5.25 2.54
C ASP A 142 5.40 3.71 2.34
N ALA A 143 6.56 3.04 2.44
CA ALA A 143 6.62 1.58 2.39
C ALA A 143 6.02 0.93 3.64
N ALA A 144 6.24 1.52 4.81
CA ALA A 144 5.62 1.05 6.05
C ALA A 144 4.09 1.22 6.01
N ASP A 145 3.60 2.33 5.46
CA ASP A 145 2.17 2.59 5.28
C ASP A 145 1.56 1.58 4.29
N ALA A 146 2.23 1.30 3.18
CA ALA A 146 1.80 0.27 2.22
C ALA A 146 1.77 -1.15 2.83
N LEU A 147 2.74 -1.50 3.66
CA LEU A 147 2.72 -2.77 4.41
C LEU A 147 1.56 -2.83 5.40
N ALA A 148 1.24 -1.72 6.09
CA ALA A 148 0.09 -1.64 7.00
C ALA A 148 -1.23 -1.89 6.24
N ILE A 149 -1.39 -1.31 5.05
CA ILE A 149 -2.56 -1.52 4.19
C ILE A 149 -2.67 -2.99 3.77
N ALA A 150 -1.54 -3.62 3.39
CA ALA A 150 -1.50 -5.03 3.03
C ALA A 150 -1.89 -5.96 4.20
N ILE A 151 -1.41 -5.67 5.42
CA ILE A 151 -1.76 -6.40 6.63
C ILE A 151 -3.25 -6.24 6.93
N CYS A 152 -3.78 -5.02 6.83
CA CYS A 152 -5.21 -4.74 7.02
C CYS A 152 -6.07 -5.61 6.10
N CYS A 153 -5.70 -5.70 4.82
CA CYS A 153 -6.37 -6.56 3.86
C CYS A 153 -6.28 -8.05 4.27
N ALA A 154 -5.09 -8.52 4.66
CA ALA A 154 -4.90 -9.91 5.04
C ALA A 154 -5.80 -10.35 6.20
N TYR A 155 -6.00 -9.49 7.20
CA TYR A 155 -6.87 -9.77 8.35
C TYR A 155 -8.36 -9.59 8.03
N SER A 156 -8.73 -8.62 7.19
CA SER A 156 -10.13 -8.42 6.78
C SER A 156 -10.70 -9.60 6.00
N LEU A 157 -9.86 -10.37 5.33
CA LEU A 157 -10.24 -11.59 4.61
C LEU A 157 -10.34 -12.84 5.51
N GLU A 158 -10.14 -12.74 6.80
CA GLU A 158 -10.34 -13.83 7.77
C GLU A 158 -11.77 -13.92 8.30
N GLY A 159 -12.55 -12.86 8.14
CA GLY A 159 -13.93 -12.76 8.64
C GLY A 159 -15.01 -13.14 7.61
N THR A 160 -14.60 -13.60 6.42
CA THR A 160 -15.49 -14.08 5.34
C THR A 160 -15.24 -15.55 5.08
#